data_46db2928d63f3c28f0b218e91c66a108
#
_entry.id   46db2928d63f3c28f0b218e91c66a108
#
_cell.length_a   1.000
_cell.length_b   1.000
_cell.length_c   1.000
_cell.angle_alpha   90.00
_cell.angle_beta   90.00
_cell.angle_gamma   90.00
#
_symmetry.space_group_name_H-M   'P 1'
#
loop_
_entity.id
_entity.type
_entity.pdbx_description
1 polymer ?
#
loop_
_entity_poly.entity_id
_entity_poly.type
_entity_poly.pdbx_seq_one_letter_code
_entity_poly.pdbx_strand_id
1 'polypeptide(L)'
;MDVVDGQRWEALRRATLGEMPGALLLEGGAAERHVFEVACGLDSLVVGEREIVSQIRRSMEVSAGHMHGRLRRLVDAALSASRQVAQIPGVQRSGVALVQAALNVAEERGLGAGAPDAVTLGDAAPGNSSKSNAQQRNVVPGNAAQSNATHSNSAPGNPVPAAEWGSVRALVVGTGSYAGAVVRALVERGCGKVTVFSTSGRAERFVARMSPLVHQHGAPTVAATVIAAEMTQLEDLPGLVAQADVVVCVRGKGPVITQELMDELQRTPVIVDLAVPGDVEPQVAARCGAVTMEESAARVPESARAVVEQARGVAWEAAGEFAARERERGADHLVVELREHIQALAAEELAGLPAGEDVPRAEVERLLHRLVGRLAHGPSALAHKRAREGDVEGVAEAVAFLTGKDTENP
;
A
#
# COMPACT_ATOMS: atom_id res chain seq x y z
N MET A 1 -8.97 27.85 -1.45
CA MET A 1 -9.45 26.48 -1.84
C MET A 1 -10.51 26.71 -2.89
N ASP A 2 -10.09 26.63 -4.18
CA ASP A 2 -11.06 26.78 -5.26
C ASP A 2 -12.09 25.67 -5.12
N VAL A 3 -13.30 26.03 -4.74
CA VAL A 3 -14.44 25.14 -4.81
C VAL A 3 -14.64 24.86 -6.28
N VAL A 4 -14.08 23.75 -6.75
CA VAL A 4 -14.37 23.26 -8.10
C VAL A 4 -15.88 23.05 -8.11
N ASP A 5 -16.58 23.79 -8.96
CA ASP A 5 -18.02 23.67 -9.16
C ASP A 5 -18.36 22.19 -9.23
N GLY A 6 -19.30 21.72 -8.39
CA GLY A 6 -19.65 20.31 -8.28
C GLY A 6 -20.00 19.67 -9.63
N GLN A 7 -20.51 20.46 -10.60
CA GLN A 7 -20.76 20.01 -11.97
C GLN A 7 -19.45 19.72 -12.73
N ARG A 8 -18.43 20.55 -12.52
CA ARG A 8 -17.10 20.37 -13.16
C ARG A 8 -16.35 19.19 -12.58
N TRP A 9 -16.51 18.95 -11.28
CA TRP A 9 -15.98 17.77 -10.60
C TRP A 9 -16.64 16.48 -11.11
N GLU A 10 -17.96 16.46 -11.20
CA GLU A 10 -18.70 15.31 -11.71
C GLU A 10 -18.41 15.00 -13.18
N ALA A 11 -18.21 16.04 -13.99
CA ALA A 11 -17.77 15.88 -15.39
C ALA A 11 -16.34 15.29 -15.46
N LEU A 12 -15.42 15.73 -14.62
CA LEU A 12 -14.06 15.21 -14.52
C LEU A 12 -14.07 13.74 -14.06
N ARG A 13 -14.86 13.43 -13.05
CA ARG A 13 -15.05 12.06 -12.54
C ARG A 13 -15.55 11.12 -13.63
N ARG A 14 -16.57 11.51 -14.40
CA ARG A 14 -17.08 10.72 -15.52
C ARG A 14 -16.06 10.54 -16.63
N ALA A 15 -15.33 11.60 -16.98
CA ALA A 15 -14.33 11.55 -18.02
C ALA A 15 -13.14 10.65 -17.65
N THR A 16 -12.79 10.59 -16.35
CA THR A 16 -11.61 9.85 -15.89
C THR A 16 -11.92 8.41 -15.45
N LEU A 17 -13.11 8.17 -14.86
CA LEU A 17 -13.46 6.90 -14.22
C LEU A 17 -14.66 6.20 -14.88
N GLY A 18 -15.38 6.87 -15.78
CA GLY A 18 -16.63 6.36 -16.35
C GLY A 18 -16.52 5.03 -17.11
N GLU A 19 -15.31 4.64 -17.50
CA GLU A 19 -15.02 3.41 -18.23
C GLU A 19 -14.15 2.41 -17.44
N MET A 20 -13.94 2.64 -16.13
CA MET A 20 -13.11 1.77 -15.28
C MET A 20 -14.00 1.03 -14.24
N PRO A 21 -14.53 -0.15 -14.57
CA PRO A 21 -15.27 -0.96 -13.60
C PRO A 21 -14.38 -1.31 -12.40
N GLY A 22 -14.90 -1.07 -11.19
CA GLY A 22 -14.15 -1.37 -9.94
C GLY A 22 -13.15 -0.29 -9.50
N ALA A 23 -13.08 0.86 -10.20
CA ALA A 23 -12.25 1.98 -9.73
C ALA A 23 -12.79 2.57 -8.42
N LEU A 24 -11.90 2.77 -7.45
CA LEU A 24 -12.18 3.43 -6.18
C LEU A 24 -11.80 4.91 -6.29
N LEU A 25 -12.74 5.79 -5.99
CA LEU A 25 -12.47 7.22 -5.87
C LEU A 25 -12.21 7.58 -4.40
N LEU A 26 -11.05 8.17 -4.14
CA LEU A 26 -10.68 8.69 -2.81
C LEU A 26 -10.67 10.21 -2.84
N GLU A 27 -11.20 10.84 -1.79
CA GLU A 27 -11.29 12.28 -1.68
C GLU A 27 -10.75 12.78 -0.32
N GLY A 28 -10.33 14.05 -0.28
CA GLY A 28 -9.89 14.72 0.93
C GLY A 28 -8.77 13.97 1.66
N GLY A 29 -8.90 13.82 2.97
CA GLY A 29 -7.89 13.14 3.81
C GLY A 29 -7.70 11.67 3.49
N ALA A 30 -8.68 10.99 2.89
CA ALA A 30 -8.52 9.60 2.43
C ALA A 30 -7.57 9.53 1.22
N ALA A 31 -7.73 10.46 0.25
CA ALA A 31 -6.82 10.56 -0.89
C ALA A 31 -5.39 10.92 -0.45
N GLU A 32 -5.25 11.86 0.51
CA GLU A 32 -3.96 12.23 1.08
C GLU A 32 -3.27 11.03 1.73
N ARG A 33 -3.94 10.30 2.62
CA ARG A 33 -3.39 9.09 3.25
C ARG A 33 -2.96 8.05 2.22
N HIS A 34 -3.77 7.82 1.20
CA HIS A 34 -3.44 6.87 0.14
C HIS A 34 -2.17 7.29 -0.63
N VAL A 35 -1.97 8.58 -0.91
CA VAL A 35 -0.72 9.07 -1.53
C VAL A 35 0.50 8.75 -0.65
N PHE A 36 0.39 8.88 0.68
CA PHE A 36 1.46 8.50 1.59
C PHE A 36 1.69 6.99 1.60
N GLU A 37 0.64 6.18 1.64
CA GLU A 37 0.75 4.71 1.57
C GLU A 37 1.44 4.26 0.30
N VAL A 38 1.02 4.78 -0.86
CA VAL A 38 1.65 4.48 -2.16
C VAL A 38 3.11 4.91 -2.17
N ALA A 39 3.43 6.14 -1.74
CA ALA A 39 4.81 6.64 -1.73
C ALA A 39 5.72 5.84 -0.78
N CYS A 40 5.18 5.31 0.31
CA CYS A 40 5.87 4.44 1.24
C CYS A 40 5.93 2.97 0.77
N GLY A 41 5.27 2.64 -0.35
CA GLY A 41 5.18 1.27 -0.87
C GLY A 41 4.35 0.35 0.02
N LEU A 42 3.41 0.88 0.82
CA LEU A 42 2.58 0.12 1.75
C LEU A 42 1.32 -0.46 1.08
N ASP A 43 0.92 0.14 -0.04
CA ASP A 43 -0.17 -0.32 -0.89
C ASP A 43 0.32 -1.26 -2.00
N SER A 44 1.58 -1.63 -1.95
CA SER A 44 2.16 -2.59 -2.88
C SER A 44 2.35 -3.94 -2.18
N LEU A 45 2.27 -4.99 -2.96
CA LEU A 45 2.47 -6.36 -2.47
C LEU A 45 3.90 -6.59 -1.93
N VAL A 46 4.91 -5.89 -2.46
CA VAL A 46 6.26 -5.81 -1.89
C VAL A 46 6.37 -4.50 -1.12
N VAL A 47 6.12 -4.58 0.17
CA VAL A 47 6.18 -3.41 1.04
C VAL A 47 7.59 -2.78 1.01
N GLY A 48 7.65 -1.45 0.85
CA GLY A 48 8.90 -0.69 0.86
C GLY A 48 9.69 -0.73 -0.46
N GLU A 49 9.02 -0.95 -1.59
CA GLU A 49 9.66 -0.99 -2.91
C GLU A 49 10.22 0.37 -3.32
N ARG A 50 11.54 0.43 -3.56
CA ARG A 50 12.23 1.67 -3.95
C ARG A 50 11.89 2.16 -5.36
N GLU A 51 11.36 1.28 -6.22
CA GLU A 51 11.00 1.63 -7.59
C GLU A 51 9.84 2.64 -7.64
N ILE A 52 8.89 2.54 -6.71
CA ILE A 52 7.75 3.47 -6.57
C ILE A 52 8.24 4.91 -6.38
N VAL A 53 9.20 5.12 -5.48
CA VAL A 53 9.81 6.45 -5.25
C VAL A 53 10.40 7.03 -6.53
N SER A 54 11.07 6.19 -7.32
CA SER A 54 11.67 6.60 -8.60
C SER A 54 10.61 6.92 -9.67
N GLN A 55 9.53 6.16 -9.70
CA GLN A 55 8.39 6.40 -10.60
C GLN A 55 7.68 7.70 -10.25
N ILE A 56 7.40 7.95 -8.96
CA ILE A 56 6.79 9.19 -8.48
C ILE A 56 7.66 10.39 -8.86
N ARG A 57 8.98 10.35 -8.62
CA ARG A 57 9.88 11.45 -8.98
C ARG A 57 9.89 11.74 -10.47
N ARG A 58 9.94 10.69 -11.29
CA ARG A 58 9.87 10.85 -12.76
C ARG A 58 8.54 11.46 -13.20
N SER A 59 7.42 11.04 -12.59
CA SER A 59 6.12 11.63 -12.87
C SER A 59 6.05 13.10 -12.46
N MET A 60 6.66 13.48 -11.33
CA MET A 60 6.78 14.89 -10.91
C MET A 60 7.58 15.72 -11.90
N GLU A 61 8.70 15.19 -12.41
CA GLU A 61 9.53 15.88 -13.41
C GLU A 61 8.75 16.14 -14.70
N VAL A 62 8.03 15.13 -15.20
CA VAL A 62 7.20 15.25 -16.41
C VAL A 62 6.05 16.24 -16.21
N SER A 63 5.46 16.29 -15.01
CA SER A 63 4.30 17.11 -14.70
C SER A 63 4.63 18.48 -14.09
N ALA A 64 5.90 18.86 -14.02
CA ALA A 64 6.37 20.03 -13.26
C ALA A 64 5.66 21.34 -13.64
N GLY A 65 5.29 21.52 -14.93
CA GLY A 65 4.57 22.72 -15.41
C GLY A 65 3.06 22.74 -15.09
N HIS A 66 2.49 21.63 -14.66
CA HIS A 66 1.04 21.48 -14.43
C HIS A 66 0.69 21.14 -12.96
N MET A 67 1.70 20.98 -12.12
CA MET A 67 1.51 20.56 -10.73
C MET A 67 1.23 21.77 -9.83
N HIS A 68 0.02 21.82 -9.26
CA HIS A 68 -0.34 22.84 -8.28
C HIS A 68 0.52 22.75 -7.01
N GLY A 69 0.77 23.90 -6.36
CA GLY A 69 1.67 23.98 -5.21
C GLY A 69 1.33 23.03 -4.07
N ARG A 70 0.03 22.84 -3.75
CA ARG A 70 -0.41 21.87 -2.73
C ARG A 70 -0.08 20.42 -3.12
N LEU A 71 -0.34 20.02 -4.36
CA LEU A 71 -0.04 18.67 -4.84
C LEU A 71 1.45 18.38 -4.77
N ARG A 72 2.28 19.36 -5.15
CA ARG A 72 3.74 19.23 -5.04
C ARG A 72 4.17 19.01 -3.60
N ARG A 73 3.67 19.84 -2.67
CA ARG A 73 3.99 19.70 -1.24
C ARG A 73 3.51 18.36 -0.68
N LEU A 74 2.33 17.88 -1.09
CA LEU A 74 1.81 16.56 -0.70
C LEU A 74 2.79 15.45 -1.11
N VAL A 75 3.20 15.44 -2.37
CA VAL A 75 4.11 14.41 -2.88
C VAL A 75 5.50 14.53 -2.23
N ASP A 76 6.04 15.75 -2.05
CA ASP A 76 7.32 15.95 -1.36
C ASP A 76 7.27 15.45 0.09
N ALA A 77 6.16 15.70 0.82
CA ALA A 77 5.94 15.20 2.17
C ALA A 77 5.84 13.66 2.19
N ALA A 78 5.09 13.06 1.26
CA ALA A 78 4.97 11.62 1.13
C ALA A 78 6.32 10.94 0.80
N LEU A 79 7.14 11.53 -0.08
CA LEU A 79 8.50 11.08 -0.35
C LEU A 79 9.43 11.24 0.87
N SER A 80 9.17 12.22 1.73
CA SER A 80 9.89 12.34 3.01
C SER A 80 9.51 11.22 3.97
N ALA A 81 8.23 10.92 4.11
CA ALA A 81 7.72 9.81 4.91
C ALA A 81 8.28 8.46 4.42
N SER A 82 8.38 8.27 3.10
CA SER A 82 8.95 7.03 2.56
C SER A 82 10.41 6.80 2.99
N ARG A 83 11.20 7.86 3.18
CA ARG A 83 12.56 7.74 3.73
C ARG A 83 12.56 7.32 5.19
N GLN A 84 11.61 7.80 5.99
CA GLN A 84 11.46 7.41 7.40
C GLN A 84 11.02 5.94 7.51
N VAL A 85 10.02 5.54 6.73
CA VAL A 85 9.55 4.15 6.63
C VAL A 85 10.68 3.20 6.23
N ALA A 86 11.52 3.60 5.27
CA ALA A 86 12.65 2.78 4.82
C ALA A 86 13.72 2.54 5.92
N GLN A 87 13.72 3.34 6.98
CA GLN A 87 14.63 3.19 8.13
C GLN A 87 14.09 2.21 9.20
N ILE A 88 12.82 1.85 9.13
CA ILE A 88 12.22 0.88 10.07
C ILE A 88 12.90 -0.48 9.89
N PRO A 89 13.50 -1.06 10.94
CA PRO A 89 14.15 -2.37 10.84
C PRO A 89 13.16 -3.45 10.38
N GLY A 90 13.49 -4.17 9.33
CA GLY A 90 12.69 -5.27 8.83
C GLY A 90 11.69 -4.91 7.73
N VAL A 91 11.37 -3.63 7.45
CA VAL A 91 10.44 -3.25 6.38
C VAL A 91 10.80 -3.88 5.03
N GLN A 92 12.06 -3.84 4.64
CA GLN A 92 12.49 -4.45 3.38
C GLN A 92 12.36 -5.98 3.37
N ARG A 93 12.49 -6.63 4.53
CA ARG A 93 12.30 -8.08 4.67
C ARG A 93 10.81 -8.44 4.69
N SER A 94 9.98 -7.59 5.24
CA SER A 94 8.51 -7.79 5.22
C SER A 94 7.96 -7.76 3.79
N GLY A 95 8.56 -6.97 2.89
CA GLY A 95 8.21 -6.96 1.47
C GLY A 95 8.46 -8.29 0.75
N VAL A 96 9.41 -9.10 1.23
CA VAL A 96 9.68 -10.44 0.69
C VAL A 96 8.89 -11.53 1.43
N ALA A 97 8.27 -11.22 2.56
CA ALA A 97 7.61 -12.22 3.40
C ALA A 97 6.44 -12.93 2.68
N LEU A 98 5.72 -12.21 1.82
CA LEU A 98 4.67 -12.80 0.99
C LEU A 98 5.23 -13.83 0.00
N VAL A 99 6.33 -13.48 -0.68
CA VAL A 99 6.99 -14.40 -1.61
C VAL A 99 7.53 -15.62 -0.88
N GLN A 100 8.13 -15.42 0.29
CA GLN A 100 8.62 -16.51 1.13
C GLN A 100 7.48 -17.43 1.57
N ALA A 101 6.35 -16.86 2.00
CA ALA A 101 5.16 -17.63 2.37
C ALA A 101 4.61 -18.43 1.18
N ALA A 102 4.55 -17.83 -0.01
CA ALA A 102 4.11 -18.52 -1.23
C ALA A 102 5.00 -19.70 -1.59
N LEU A 103 6.32 -19.53 -1.51
CA LEU A 103 7.27 -20.59 -1.80
C LEU A 103 7.24 -21.69 -0.72
N ASN A 104 6.96 -21.37 0.55
CA ASN A 104 6.75 -22.38 1.60
C ASN A 104 5.51 -23.22 1.29
N VAL A 105 4.41 -22.60 0.86
CA VAL A 105 3.21 -23.32 0.42
C VAL A 105 3.51 -24.20 -0.79
N ALA A 106 4.33 -23.71 -1.72
CA ALA A 106 4.75 -24.51 -2.89
C ALA A 106 5.58 -25.74 -2.48
N GLU A 107 6.45 -25.62 -1.48
CA GLU A 107 7.20 -26.76 -0.90
C GLU A 107 6.25 -27.78 -0.28
N GLU A 108 5.27 -27.34 0.51
CA GLU A 108 4.25 -28.21 1.12
C GLU A 108 3.44 -28.99 0.06
N ARG A 109 3.31 -28.46 -1.15
CA ARG A 109 2.63 -29.10 -2.29
C ARG A 109 3.52 -30.05 -3.10
N GLY A 110 4.70 -30.39 -2.58
CA GLY A 110 5.58 -31.39 -3.16
C GLY A 110 6.64 -30.85 -4.09
N LEU A 111 6.92 -29.55 -4.08
CA LEU A 111 8.07 -29.00 -4.76
C LEU A 111 9.36 -29.54 -4.13
N GLY A 112 10.22 -30.23 -4.93
CA GLY A 112 11.49 -30.78 -4.46
C GLY A 112 11.40 -32.21 -3.90
N ALA A 113 10.24 -32.77 -3.64
CA ALA A 113 10.09 -34.21 -3.46
C ALA A 113 10.17 -34.85 -4.85
N GLY A 114 11.23 -35.58 -5.14
CA GLY A 114 11.44 -36.22 -6.45
C GLY A 114 10.13 -36.80 -7.00
N ALA A 115 9.79 -36.43 -8.22
CA ALA A 115 8.47 -36.52 -8.83
C ALA A 115 7.68 -37.74 -8.32
N PRO A 116 6.53 -37.60 -7.65
CA PRO A 116 5.61 -38.69 -7.54
C PRO A 116 5.14 -39.00 -8.97
N ASP A 117 5.21 -40.26 -9.35
CA ASP A 117 4.68 -40.77 -10.60
C ASP A 117 3.31 -40.15 -10.89
N ALA A 118 3.11 -39.72 -12.11
CA ALA A 118 1.95 -39.03 -12.64
C ALA A 118 0.67 -39.34 -11.86
N VAL A 119 0.08 -38.33 -11.22
CA VAL A 119 -1.30 -38.44 -10.76
C VAL A 119 -2.16 -38.58 -12.01
N THR A 120 -2.50 -39.81 -12.31
CA THR A 120 -3.42 -40.19 -13.38
C THR A 120 -4.71 -39.43 -13.10
N LEU A 121 -5.10 -38.56 -14.00
CA LEU A 121 -6.39 -37.88 -14.00
C LEU A 121 -7.50 -38.94 -14.04
N GLY A 122 -7.98 -39.37 -12.87
CA GLY A 122 -9.11 -40.28 -12.76
C GLY A 122 -10.38 -39.50 -13.06
N ASP A 123 -11.08 -39.94 -14.09
CA ASP A 123 -12.45 -39.56 -14.42
C ASP A 123 -13.34 -39.67 -13.18
N ALA A 124 -13.77 -38.58 -12.63
CA ALA A 124 -14.82 -38.53 -11.63
C ALA A 124 -16.18 -38.56 -12.33
N ALA A 125 -16.67 -39.78 -12.60
CA ALA A 125 -18.06 -39.99 -12.94
C ALA A 125 -18.97 -39.83 -11.69
N PRO A 126 -20.17 -39.27 -11.82
CA PRO A 126 -21.10 -39.07 -10.70
C PRO A 126 -21.78 -40.39 -10.30
N GLY A 127 -21.41 -40.93 -9.17
CA GLY A 127 -21.97 -42.19 -8.58
C GLY A 127 -22.82 -41.94 -7.34
N ASN A 128 -24.04 -42.09 -7.58
CA ASN A 128 -25.29 -42.32 -6.83
C ASN A 128 -25.20 -42.72 -5.33
N SER A 129 -26.09 -42.11 -4.58
CA SER A 129 -26.49 -42.36 -3.18
C SER A 129 -26.77 -43.82 -2.84
N SER A 130 -26.34 -44.27 -1.66
CA SER A 130 -27.08 -45.27 -0.87
C SER A 130 -26.85 -45.07 0.63
N LYS A 131 -27.97 -44.97 1.33
CA LYS A 131 -28.12 -44.93 2.80
C LYS A 131 -27.81 -46.28 3.40
N SER A 132 -27.15 -46.34 4.55
CA SER A 132 -27.54 -47.28 5.64
C SER A 132 -26.81 -46.98 6.96
N ASN A 133 -27.57 -46.56 7.86
CA ASN A 133 -27.88 -47.15 9.18
C ASN A 133 -26.86 -47.05 10.32
N ALA A 134 -27.43 -46.44 11.32
CA ALA A 134 -26.98 -46.22 12.68
C ALA A 134 -26.61 -47.49 13.44
N GLN A 135 -25.65 -47.37 14.35
CA GLN A 135 -25.77 -48.07 15.66
C GLN A 135 -25.03 -47.28 16.76
N GLN A 136 -25.82 -46.82 17.70
CA GLN A 136 -25.42 -46.28 18.99
C GLN A 136 -24.74 -47.36 19.85
N ARG A 137 -23.67 -47.04 20.56
CA ARG A 137 -23.37 -47.61 21.87
C ARG A 137 -22.83 -46.53 22.83
N ASN A 138 -23.62 -46.27 23.82
CA ASN A 138 -23.28 -45.59 25.07
C ASN A 138 -22.21 -46.38 25.83
N VAL A 139 -21.23 -45.72 26.45
CA VAL A 139 -20.68 -46.05 27.77
C VAL A 139 -20.21 -44.74 28.46
N VAL A 140 -20.54 -44.66 29.75
CA VAL A 140 -20.48 -43.59 30.74
C VAL A 140 -19.10 -43.53 31.44
N PRO A 141 -18.78 -42.50 32.27
CA PRO A 141 -17.46 -41.88 32.42
C PRO A 141 -16.63 -42.42 33.59
N GLY A 142 -15.32 -42.18 33.50
CA GLY A 142 -14.39 -42.49 34.58
C GLY A 142 -13.15 -41.61 34.58
N ASN A 143 -13.13 -40.71 35.53
CA ASN A 143 -12.04 -40.16 36.33
C ASN A 143 -10.72 -39.62 35.71
N ALA A 144 -10.46 -38.43 36.14
CA ALA A 144 -9.30 -37.57 36.17
C ALA A 144 -7.91 -38.25 36.17
N ALA A 145 -7.07 -37.77 35.27
CA ALA A 145 -5.63 -37.62 35.51
C ALA A 145 -5.14 -36.34 34.79
N GLN A 146 -4.64 -35.40 35.58
CA GLN A 146 -3.90 -34.23 35.12
C GLN A 146 -2.66 -34.70 34.36
N SER A 147 -2.57 -34.36 33.09
CA SER A 147 -1.33 -34.42 32.35
C SER A 147 -1.05 -33.07 31.75
N ASN A 148 0.09 -32.52 32.16
CA ASN A 148 0.70 -31.27 31.64
C ASN A 148 0.64 -31.22 30.12
N ALA A 149 -0.16 -30.31 29.59
CA ALA A 149 -0.06 -29.91 28.20
C ALA A 149 1.18 -29.02 28.05
N THR A 150 2.31 -29.63 27.71
CA THR A 150 3.41 -28.94 27.07
C THR A 150 2.88 -28.34 25.78
N HIS A 151 2.76 -27.04 25.76
CA HIS A 151 2.56 -26.30 24.53
C HIS A 151 3.77 -26.59 23.63
N SER A 152 3.60 -27.51 22.71
CA SER A 152 4.50 -27.65 21.58
C SER A 152 4.36 -26.40 20.72
N ASN A 153 5.27 -25.46 20.93
CA ASN A 153 5.55 -24.34 20.06
C ASN A 153 6.03 -24.97 18.74
N SER A 154 5.12 -25.23 17.81
CA SER A 154 5.45 -25.66 16.46
C SER A 154 6.17 -24.48 15.82
N ALA A 155 7.49 -24.53 15.84
CA ALA A 155 8.35 -23.67 15.04
C ALA A 155 7.86 -23.72 13.58
N PRO A 156 7.92 -22.59 12.83
CA PRO A 156 7.58 -22.57 11.41
C PRO A 156 8.39 -23.67 10.72
N GLY A 157 7.68 -24.47 9.90
CA GLY A 157 8.21 -25.68 9.28
C GLY A 157 9.62 -25.53 8.76
N ASN A 158 10.45 -26.56 9.00
CA ASN A 158 11.84 -26.61 8.52
C ASN A 158 11.86 -26.33 7.01
N PRO A 159 12.64 -25.37 6.54
CA PRO A 159 12.82 -25.20 5.10
C PRO A 159 13.37 -26.49 4.51
N VAL A 160 12.87 -26.85 3.33
CA VAL A 160 13.40 -28.00 2.54
C VAL A 160 14.94 -27.87 2.49
N PRO A 161 15.70 -28.94 2.70
CA PRO A 161 17.17 -28.87 2.67
C PRO A 161 17.68 -28.22 1.39
N ALA A 162 18.68 -27.36 1.48
CA ALA A 162 19.24 -26.62 0.35
C ALA A 162 19.66 -27.51 -0.85
N ALA A 163 19.97 -28.77 -0.57
CA ALA A 163 20.30 -29.79 -1.59
C ALA A 163 19.10 -30.15 -2.50
N GLU A 164 17.86 -30.05 -2.00
CA GLU A 164 16.66 -30.35 -2.79
C GLU A 164 16.31 -29.20 -3.74
N TRP A 165 16.49 -27.96 -3.31
CA TRP A 165 16.33 -26.78 -4.16
C TRP A 165 17.37 -26.71 -5.30
N GLY A 166 18.54 -27.28 -5.12
CA GLY A 166 19.59 -27.32 -6.13
C GLY A 166 19.19 -28.04 -7.43
N SER A 167 18.22 -28.94 -7.37
CA SER A 167 17.66 -29.63 -8.55
C SER A 167 16.43 -28.95 -9.13
N VAL A 168 15.84 -27.96 -8.44
CA VAL A 168 14.62 -27.27 -8.87
C VAL A 168 14.88 -26.31 -10.02
N ARG A 169 14.03 -26.37 -11.02
CA ARG A 169 13.96 -25.45 -12.17
C ARG A 169 12.75 -24.55 -12.01
N ALA A 170 12.99 -23.28 -11.74
CA ALA A 170 11.95 -22.28 -11.58
C ALA A 170 11.76 -21.46 -12.86
N LEU A 171 10.51 -21.20 -13.24
CA LEU A 171 10.13 -20.25 -14.27
C LEU A 171 9.43 -19.05 -13.61
N VAL A 172 9.95 -17.86 -13.84
CA VAL A 172 9.33 -16.59 -13.40
C VAL A 172 8.70 -15.92 -14.60
N VAL A 173 7.38 -15.80 -14.60
CA VAL A 173 6.59 -15.19 -15.67
C VAL A 173 6.31 -13.74 -15.33
N GLY A 174 7.08 -12.82 -15.93
CA GLY A 174 7.02 -11.38 -15.69
C GLY A 174 8.36 -10.79 -15.25
N THR A 175 8.52 -9.48 -15.48
CA THR A 175 9.70 -8.68 -15.12
C THR A 175 9.33 -7.41 -14.35
N GLY A 176 8.14 -7.40 -13.73
CA GLY A 176 7.68 -6.33 -12.86
C GLY A 176 8.42 -6.31 -11.53
N SER A 177 7.97 -5.45 -10.64
CA SER A 177 8.53 -5.22 -9.32
C SER A 177 8.68 -6.50 -8.48
N TYR A 178 7.71 -7.37 -8.55
CA TYR A 178 7.72 -8.67 -7.85
C TYR A 178 8.77 -9.65 -8.34
N ALA A 179 9.05 -9.66 -9.63
CA ALA A 179 9.99 -10.59 -10.22
C ALA A 179 11.36 -10.55 -9.51
N GLY A 180 11.79 -9.36 -9.10
CA GLY A 180 13.04 -9.18 -8.34
C GLY A 180 13.04 -9.85 -6.98
N ALA A 181 11.93 -9.75 -6.25
CA ALA A 181 11.75 -10.40 -4.94
C ALA A 181 11.68 -11.93 -5.08
N VAL A 182 10.95 -12.41 -6.10
CA VAL A 182 10.83 -13.85 -6.40
C VAL A 182 12.18 -14.45 -6.77
N VAL A 183 12.91 -13.84 -7.71
CA VAL A 183 14.24 -14.33 -8.13
C VAL A 183 15.18 -14.36 -6.92
N ARG A 184 15.19 -13.33 -6.10
CA ARG A 184 16.03 -13.31 -4.90
C ARG A 184 15.66 -14.43 -3.92
N ALA A 185 14.37 -14.61 -3.65
CA ALA A 185 13.89 -15.64 -2.73
C ALA A 185 14.22 -17.06 -3.24
N LEU A 186 14.14 -17.30 -4.56
CA LEU A 186 14.55 -18.57 -5.18
C LEU A 186 16.05 -18.81 -5.06
N VAL A 187 16.86 -17.77 -5.31
CA VAL A 187 18.32 -17.85 -5.19
C VAL A 187 18.75 -18.08 -3.74
N GLU A 188 18.15 -17.38 -2.78
CA GLU A 188 18.41 -17.56 -1.35
C GLU A 188 18.08 -18.97 -0.86
N ARG A 189 17.09 -19.64 -1.48
CA ARG A 189 16.80 -21.06 -1.24
C ARG A 189 17.75 -22.04 -1.94
N GLY A 190 18.63 -21.54 -2.80
CA GLY A 190 19.59 -22.37 -3.55
C GLY A 190 18.97 -23.03 -4.78
N CYS A 191 17.92 -22.45 -5.38
CA CYS A 191 17.30 -22.95 -6.61
C CYS A 191 18.36 -23.07 -7.72
N GLY A 192 18.48 -24.27 -8.35
CA GLY A 192 19.54 -24.55 -9.30
C GLY A 192 19.44 -23.75 -10.60
N LYS A 193 18.23 -23.55 -11.11
CA LYS A 193 18.00 -22.79 -12.35
C LYS A 193 16.74 -21.93 -12.23
N VAL A 194 16.89 -20.63 -12.46
CA VAL A 194 15.79 -19.67 -12.54
C VAL A 194 15.72 -19.09 -13.94
N THR A 195 14.65 -19.39 -14.67
CA THR A 195 14.39 -18.83 -16.00
C THR A 195 13.39 -17.68 -15.86
N VAL A 196 13.69 -16.52 -16.44
CA VAL A 196 12.79 -15.36 -16.43
C VAL A 196 12.22 -15.15 -17.83
N PHE A 197 10.90 -15.16 -17.94
CA PHE A 197 10.17 -14.96 -19.18
C PHE A 197 9.44 -13.62 -19.20
N SER A 198 9.46 -12.92 -20.34
CA SER A 198 8.74 -11.66 -20.53
C SER A 198 8.34 -11.44 -21.98
N THR A 199 7.04 -11.31 -22.23
CA THR A 199 6.46 -10.97 -23.54
C THR A 199 6.87 -9.59 -24.08
N SER A 200 7.48 -8.73 -23.26
CA SER A 200 7.92 -7.39 -23.65
C SER A 200 9.42 -7.30 -23.97
N GLY A 201 10.13 -8.42 -24.09
CA GLY A 201 11.57 -8.44 -24.38
C GLY A 201 12.45 -7.84 -23.28
N ARG A 202 11.94 -7.72 -22.04
CA ARG A 202 12.66 -7.09 -20.92
C ARG A 202 13.43 -8.10 -20.05
N ALA A 203 13.32 -9.39 -20.31
CA ALA A 203 13.91 -10.42 -19.48
C ALA A 203 15.45 -10.29 -19.39
N GLU A 204 16.15 -10.07 -20.49
CA GLU A 204 17.61 -9.87 -20.50
C GLU A 204 18.07 -8.70 -19.64
N ARG A 205 17.44 -7.53 -19.82
CA ARG A 205 17.75 -6.34 -19.01
C ARG A 205 17.45 -6.55 -17.52
N PHE A 206 16.40 -7.30 -17.25
CA PHE A 206 16.03 -7.65 -15.88
C PHE A 206 17.10 -8.56 -15.25
N VAL A 207 17.49 -9.64 -15.92
CA VAL A 207 18.51 -10.58 -15.44
C VAL A 207 19.87 -9.89 -15.28
N ALA A 208 20.29 -9.06 -16.24
CA ALA A 208 21.51 -8.27 -16.13
C ALA A 208 21.54 -7.37 -14.89
N ARG A 209 20.41 -6.77 -14.53
CA ARG A 209 20.25 -5.94 -13.32
C ARG A 209 20.30 -6.78 -12.03
N MET A 210 19.78 -8.01 -12.07
CA MET A 210 19.75 -8.91 -10.91
C MET A 210 21.10 -9.60 -10.66
N SER A 211 21.92 -9.78 -11.68
CA SER A 211 23.19 -10.50 -11.60
C SER A 211 24.15 -10.04 -10.50
N PRO A 212 24.37 -8.72 -10.26
CA PRO A 212 25.21 -8.26 -9.17
C PRO A 212 24.65 -8.60 -7.77
N LEU A 213 23.32 -8.65 -7.63
CA LEU A 213 22.65 -8.94 -6.37
C LEU A 213 22.72 -10.42 -5.99
N VAL A 214 22.74 -11.30 -6.99
CA VAL A 214 22.89 -12.75 -6.81
C VAL A 214 24.28 -13.09 -6.26
N HIS A 215 25.32 -12.36 -6.67
CA HIS A 215 26.71 -12.63 -6.25
C HIS A 215 27.09 -12.04 -4.88
N GLN A 216 26.33 -11.05 -4.36
CA GLN A 216 26.69 -10.34 -3.11
C GLN A 216 26.21 -11.01 -1.82
N HIS A 217 25.32 -11.98 -1.86
CA HIS A 217 24.66 -12.51 -0.67
C HIS A 217 25.17 -13.86 -0.18
N GLY A 218 26.45 -14.19 -0.43
CA GLY A 218 27.07 -15.38 0.16
C GLY A 218 26.22 -16.65 -0.02
N ALA A 219 25.75 -16.87 -1.25
CA ALA A 219 24.89 -17.99 -1.55
C ALA A 219 25.50 -19.32 -1.11
N PRO A 220 24.69 -20.26 -0.60
CA PRO A 220 25.17 -21.60 -0.29
C PRO A 220 25.78 -22.23 -1.55
N THR A 221 26.61 -23.23 -1.35
CA THR A 221 27.56 -23.91 -2.23
C THR A 221 27.09 -24.25 -3.68
N VAL A 222 25.83 -24.00 -4.04
CA VAL A 222 25.25 -24.22 -5.38
C VAL A 222 25.06 -22.85 -6.03
N ALA A 223 25.82 -22.57 -7.08
CA ALA A 223 25.67 -21.35 -7.87
C ALA A 223 24.32 -21.41 -8.63
N ALA A 224 23.33 -20.65 -8.12
CA ALA A 224 22.05 -20.49 -8.83
C ALA A 224 22.28 -19.86 -10.21
N THR A 225 21.78 -20.49 -11.26
CA THR A 225 21.84 -19.94 -12.62
C THR A 225 20.57 -19.18 -12.93
N VAL A 226 20.66 -17.84 -13.01
CA VAL A 226 19.55 -16.99 -13.41
C VAL A 226 19.74 -16.60 -14.87
N ILE A 227 18.80 -16.99 -15.72
CA ILE A 227 18.85 -16.74 -17.18
C ILE A 227 17.56 -16.06 -17.66
N ALA A 228 17.69 -15.24 -18.70
CA ALA A 228 16.53 -14.79 -19.46
C ALA A 228 16.10 -15.89 -20.42
N ALA A 229 14.79 -16.06 -20.61
CA ALA A 229 14.29 -16.86 -21.70
C ALA A 229 14.60 -16.17 -23.04
N GLU A 230 15.16 -16.86 -24.00
CA GLU A 230 15.42 -16.34 -25.34
C GLU A 230 14.11 -16.05 -26.09
N MET A 231 13.07 -16.79 -25.74
CA MET A 231 11.73 -16.71 -26.32
C MET A 231 10.92 -15.61 -25.64
N THR A 232 10.18 -14.85 -26.43
CA THR A 232 9.41 -13.69 -25.95
C THR A 232 7.94 -13.72 -26.34
N GLN A 233 7.53 -14.68 -27.18
CA GLN A 233 6.13 -14.86 -27.59
C GLN A 233 5.37 -15.72 -26.58
N LEU A 234 4.06 -15.46 -26.42
CA LEU A 234 3.23 -16.30 -25.54
C LEU A 234 3.14 -17.76 -26.02
N GLU A 235 3.24 -17.97 -27.30
CA GLU A 235 3.25 -19.30 -27.94
C GLU A 235 4.44 -20.18 -27.52
N ASP A 236 5.51 -19.56 -27.02
CA ASP A 236 6.69 -20.26 -26.50
C ASP A 236 6.54 -20.68 -25.02
N LEU A 237 5.56 -20.12 -24.33
CA LEU A 237 5.37 -20.33 -22.89
C LEU A 237 5.11 -21.80 -22.52
N PRO A 238 4.32 -22.61 -23.27
CA PRO A 238 4.09 -24.02 -22.94
C PRO A 238 5.38 -24.83 -22.82
N GLY A 239 6.33 -24.60 -23.71
CA GLY A 239 7.64 -25.28 -23.70
C GLY A 239 8.49 -24.93 -22.49
N LEU A 240 8.39 -23.68 -21.97
CA LEU A 240 9.08 -23.25 -20.75
C LEU A 240 8.41 -23.84 -19.51
N VAL A 241 7.08 -23.83 -19.48
CA VAL A 241 6.28 -24.38 -18.36
C VAL A 241 6.52 -25.88 -18.23
N ALA A 242 6.56 -26.63 -19.35
CA ALA A 242 6.83 -28.08 -19.38
C ALA A 242 8.19 -28.45 -18.75
N GLN A 243 9.18 -27.57 -18.85
CA GLN A 243 10.51 -27.77 -18.30
C GLN A 243 10.66 -27.33 -16.82
N ALA A 244 9.70 -26.58 -16.28
CA ALA A 244 9.76 -26.05 -14.95
C ALA A 244 9.22 -27.05 -13.92
N ASP A 245 9.77 -27.00 -12.71
CA ASP A 245 9.24 -27.69 -11.53
C ASP A 245 8.32 -26.76 -10.74
N VAL A 246 8.60 -25.44 -10.78
CA VAL A 246 7.73 -24.40 -10.25
C VAL A 246 7.61 -23.25 -11.24
N VAL A 247 6.39 -22.73 -11.38
CA VAL A 247 6.08 -21.55 -12.20
C VAL A 247 5.55 -20.46 -11.27
N VAL A 248 6.21 -19.31 -11.24
CA VAL A 248 5.80 -18.15 -10.42
C VAL A 248 5.34 -17.03 -11.34
N CYS A 249 4.06 -16.74 -11.32
CA CYS A 249 3.41 -15.71 -12.13
C CYS A 249 3.36 -14.38 -11.39
N VAL A 250 3.90 -13.31 -12.02
CA VAL A 250 4.01 -11.96 -11.46
C VAL A 250 3.83 -10.87 -12.53
N ARG A 251 3.13 -11.17 -13.63
CA ARG A 251 2.96 -10.25 -14.75
C ARG A 251 1.83 -9.24 -14.52
N GLY A 252 0.69 -9.70 -13.99
CA GLY A 252 -0.45 -8.85 -13.66
C GLY A 252 -1.13 -8.21 -14.86
N LYS A 253 -1.29 -8.99 -15.96
CA LYS A 253 -1.94 -8.52 -17.19
C LYS A 253 -3.08 -9.42 -17.66
N GLY A 254 -3.56 -10.27 -16.75
CA GLY A 254 -4.57 -11.28 -17.01
C GLY A 254 -3.99 -12.62 -17.42
N PRO A 255 -4.83 -13.66 -17.58
CA PRO A 255 -4.41 -15.04 -17.69
C PRO A 255 -3.44 -15.32 -18.84
N VAL A 256 -2.40 -16.09 -18.54
CA VAL A 256 -1.44 -16.69 -19.51
C VAL A 256 -1.24 -18.17 -19.26
N ILE A 257 -1.53 -18.64 -18.04
CA ILE A 257 -1.60 -20.05 -17.74
C ILE A 257 -3.07 -20.46 -17.93
N THR A 258 -3.35 -20.92 -19.14
CA THR A 258 -4.71 -21.26 -19.59
C THR A 258 -4.96 -22.75 -19.54
N GLN A 259 -6.23 -23.14 -19.70
CA GLN A 259 -6.61 -24.54 -19.77
C GLN A 259 -5.92 -25.25 -20.95
N GLU A 260 -5.87 -24.62 -22.14
CA GLU A 260 -5.23 -25.18 -23.32
C GLU A 260 -3.74 -25.45 -23.06
N LEU A 261 -3.03 -24.49 -22.47
CA LEU A 261 -1.62 -24.67 -22.10
C LEU A 261 -1.43 -25.86 -21.15
N MET A 262 -2.29 -26.00 -20.15
CA MET A 262 -2.18 -27.06 -19.16
C MET A 262 -2.50 -28.45 -19.75
N ASP A 263 -3.39 -28.53 -20.74
CA ASP A 263 -3.77 -29.78 -21.39
C ASP A 263 -2.67 -30.32 -22.33
N GLU A 264 -1.76 -29.46 -22.77
CA GLU A 264 -0.57 -29.84 -23.54
C GLU A 264 0.58 -30.43 -22.69
N LEU A 265 0.52 -30.24 -21.37
CA LEU A 265 1.59 -30.65 -20.45
C LEU A 265 1.50 -32.14 -20.09
N GLN A 266 2.61 -32.83 -20.19
CA GLN A 266 2.74 -34.21 -19.68
C GLN A 266 2.87 -34.26 -18.13
N ARG A 267 3.37 -33.18 -17.53
CA ARG A 267 3.57 -33.03 -16.09
C ARG A 267 3.15 -31.63 -15.67
N THR A 268 2.36 -31.54 -14.61
CA THR A 268 1.94 -30.27 -14.04
C THR A 268 3.00 -29.76 -13.07
N PRO A 269 3.63 -28.58 -13.30
CA PRO A 269 4.49 -27.95 -12.31
C PRO A 269 3.68 -27.41 -11.14
N VAL A 270 4.34 -27.11 -10.01
CA VAL A 270 3.71 -26.31 -8.95
C VAL A 270 3.54 -24.89 -9.47
N ILE A 271 2.30 -24.38 -9.43
CA ILE A 271 1.99 -23.02 -9.91
C ILE A 271 1.77 -22.11 -8.71
N VAL A 272 2.43 -20.96 -8.75
CA VAL A 272 2.31 -19.87 -7.77
C VAL A 272 1.86 -18.62 -8.51
N ASP A 273 0.66 -18.12 -8.22
CA ASP A 273 0.12 -16.89 -8.82
C ASP A 273 0.09 -15.75 -7.80
N LEU A 274 1.06 -14.84 -7.95
CA LEU A 274 1.18 -13.61 -7.16
C LEU A 274 0.84 -12.38 -8.01
N ALA A 275 0.17 -12.56 -9.14
CA ALA A 275 -0.19 -11.46 -10.04
C ALA A 275 -1.54 -10.84 -9.67
N VAL A 276 -1.67 -9.52 -9.93
CA VAL A 276 -2.96 -8.80 -9.84
C VAL A 276 -3.09 -7.92 -11.10
N PRO A 277 -4.12 -8.15 -11.92
CA PRO A 277 -5.02 -9.32 -11.92
C PRO A 277 -4.25 -10.63 -12.15
N GLY A 278 -4.85 -11.76 -11.70
CA GLY A 278 -4.22 -13.07 -11.79
C GLY A 278 -3.75 -13.45 -13.21
N ASP A 279 -2.59 -14.11 -13.28
CA ASP A 279 -2.02 -14.59 -14.52
C ASP A 279 -2.43 -16.05 -14.84
N VAL A 280 -3.13 -16.72 -13.91
CA VAL A 280 -3.66 -18.09 -14.04
C VAL A 280 -5.18 -18.03 -14.17
N GLU A 281 -5.72 -18.79 -15.13
CA GLU A 281 -7.18 -18.91 -15.22
C GLU A 281 -7.78 -19.50 -13.94
N PRO A 282 -8.90 -18.97 -13.43
CA PRO A 282 -9.50 -19.43 -12.17
C PRO A 282 -9.80 -20.94 -12.15
N GLN A 283 -10.23 -21.49 -13.28
CA GLN A 283 -10.52 -22.92 -13.41
C GLN A 283 -9.25 -23.76 -13.33
N VAL A 284 -8.17 -23.27 -13.94
CA VAL A 284 -6.84 -23.91 -13.89
C VAL A 284 -6.29 -23.84 -12.47
N ALA A 285 -6.37 -22.67 -11.83
CA ALA A 285 -5.91 -22.47 -10.45
C ALA A 285 -6.60 -23.45 -9.48
N ALA A 286 -7.92 -23.62 -9.61
CA ALA A 286 -8.68 -24.58 -8.81
C ALA A 286 -8.30 -26.04 -9.10
N ARG A 287 -8.09 -26.40 -10.39
CA ARG A 287 -7.78 -27.76 -10.82
C ARG A 287 -6.39 -28.22 -10.39
N CYS A 288 -5.37 -27.39 -10.59
CA CYS A 288 -3.98 -27.71 -10.24
C CYS A 288 -3.61 -27.34 -8.81
N GLY A 289 -4.52 -26.74 -8.05
CA GLY A 289 -4.24 -26.26 -6.71
C GLY A 289 -3.16 -25.18 -6.72
N ALA A 290 -3.26 -24.17 -7.60
CA ALA A 290 -2.27 -23.09 -7.64
C ALA A 290 -2.20 -22.35 -6.28
N VAL A 291 -0.98 -22.02 -5.86
CA VAL A 291 -0.77 -21.18 -4.68
C VAL A 291 -1.19 -19.77 -5.03
N THR A 292 -2.21 -19.27 -4.35
CA THR A 292 -2.74 -17.92 -4.59
C THR A 292 -2.08 -16.89 -3.68
N MET A 293 -2.23 -15.62 -4.06
CA MET A 293 -1.81 -14.51 -3.23
C MET A 293 -2.52 -14.49 -1.87
N GLU A 294 -3.83 -14.75 -1.84
CA GLU A 294 -4.62 -14.76 -0.60
C GLU A 294 -4.15 -15.84 0.37
N GLU A 295 -3.91 -17.06 -0.14
CA GLU A 295 -3.36 -18.15 0.65
C GLU A 295 -1.97 -17.80 1.20
N SER A 296 -1.12 -17.20 0.36
CA SER A 296 0.22 -16.75 0.73
C SER A 296 0.18 -15.65 1.79
N ALA A 297 -0.73 -14.69 1.66
CA ALA A 297 -0.92 -13.60 2.62
C ALA A 297 -1.37 -14.13 4.00
N ALA A 298 -2.22 -15.16 4.02
CA ALA A 298 -2.63 -15.81 5.28
C ALA A 298 -1.46 -16.47 6.03
N ARG A 299 -0.41 -16.88 5.31
CA ARG A 299 0.80 -17.54 5.86
C ARG A 299 1.95 -16.58 6.20
N VAL A 300 1.80 -15.27 5.93
CA VAL A 300 2.82 -14.27 6.30
C VAL A 300 2.95 -14.23 7.83
N PRO A 301 4.18 -14.33 8.38
CA PRO A 301 4.43 -14.29 9.82
C PRO A 301 3.89 -13.01 10.48
N GLU A 302 3.36 -13.14 11.69
CA GLU A 302 2.84 -11.99 12.48
C GLU A 302 3.88 -10.91 12.69
N SER A 303 5.14 -11.28 12.91
CA SER A 303 6.25 -10.33 13.02
C SER A 303 6.44 -9.46 11.77
N ALA A 304 6.23 -10.02 10.58
CA ALA A 304 6.31 -9.25 9.34
C ALA A 304 5.10 -8.33 9.18
N ARG A 305 3.89 -8.78 9.56
CA ARG A 305 2.68 -7.95 9.57
C ARG A 305 2.83 -6.77 10.54
N ALA A 306 3.34 -7.00 11.75
CA ALA A 306 3.54 -5.96 12.75
C ALA A 306 4.49 -4.85 12.24
N VAL A 307 5.55 -5.20 11.51
CA VAL A 307 6.44 -4.22 10.88
C VAL A 307 5.73 -3.39 9.82
N VAL A 308 4.85 -4.00 9.02
CA VAL A 308 4.04 -3.29 8.01
C VAL A 308 3.06 -2.32 8.69
N GLU A 309 2.40 -2.75 9.76
CA GLU A 309 1.50 -1.88 10.53
C GLU A 309 2.25 -0.73 11.21
N GLN A 310 3.44 -0.96 11.74
CA GLN A 310 4.30 0.12 12.24
C GLN A 310 4.64 1.12 11.13
N ALA A 311 5.01 0.64 9.95
CA ALA A 311 5.31 1.48 8.79
C ALA A 311 4.08 2.29 8.34
N ARG A 312 2.89 1.68 8.38
CA ARG A 312 1.62 2.35 8.09
C ARG A 312 1.32 3.45 9.11
N GLY A 313 1.55 3.19 10.39
CA GLY A 313 1.43 4.20 11.45
C GLY A 313 2.28 5.45 11.16
N VAL A 314 3.55 5.28 10.80
CA VAL A 314 4.46 6.38 10.42
C VAL A 314 3.96 7.15 9.19
N ALA A 315 3.45 6.45 8.18
CA ALA A 315 2.90 7.09 6.98
C ALA A 315 1.64 7.92 7.30
N TRP A 316 0.74 7.40 8.15
CA TRP A 316 -0.49 8.09 8.54
C TRP A 316 -0.23 9.28 9.46
N GLU A 317 0.72 9.19 10.37
CA GLU A 317 1.17 10.32 11.20
C GLU A 317 1.70 11.44 10.32
N ALA A 318 2.58 11.14 9.37
CA ALA A 318 3.09 12.12 8.42
C ALA A 318 1.99 12.75 7.53
N ALA A 319 0.96 11.98 7.15
CA ALA A 319 -0.20 12.50 6.43
C ALA A 319 -1.03 13.45 7.32
N GLY A 320 -1.22 13.12 8.59
CA GLY A 320 -1.88 13.98 9.58
C GLY A 320 -1.16 15.31 9.78
N GLU A 321 0.18 15.26 9.93
CA GLU A 321 1.01 16.46 10.02
C GLU A 321 0.92 17.34 8.76
N PHE A 322 0.95 16.71 7.58
CA PHE A 322 0.76 17.44 6.32
C PHE A 322 -0.59 18.16 6.29
N ALA A 323 -1.66 17.45 6.62
CA ALA A 323 -3.00 18.03 6.67
C ALA A 323 -3.11 19.19 7.67
N ALA A 324 -2.44 19.10 8.83
CA ALA A 324 -2.39 20.19 9.82
C ALA A 324 -1.68 21.42 9.24
N ARG A 325 -0.50 21.25 8.66
CA ARG A 325 0.27 22.36 8.03
C ARG A 325 -0.49 23.02 6.88
N GLU A 326 -1.24 22.25 6.08
CA GLU A 326 -2.06 22.85 5.01
C GLU A 326 -3.26 23.62 5.53
N ARG A 327 -3.84 23.22 6.67
CA ARG A 327 -4.88 24.01 7.36
C ARG A 327 -4.32 25.34 7.89
N GLU A 328 -3.15 25.31 8.52
CA GLU A 328 -2.44 26.51 8.97
C GLU A 328 -2.19 27.46 7.81
N ARG A 329 -1.64 26.97 6.69
CA ARG A 329 -1.43 27.78 5.47
C ARG A 329 -2.73 28.32 4.88
N GLY A 330 -3.82 27.56 4.99
CA GLY A 330 -5.15 28.04 4.59
C GLY A 330 -5.65 29.20 5.44
N ALA A 331 -5.18 29.29 6.67
CA ALA A 331 -5.51 30.42 7.57
C ALA A 331 -4.61 31.65 7.35
N ASP A 332 -3.41 31.50 6.78
CA ASP A 332 -2.45 32.60 6.61
C ASP A 332 -3.04 33.80 5.85
N HIS A 333 -3.78 33.54 4.77
CA HIS A 333 -4.38 34.60 3.98
C HIS A 333 -5.48 35.35 4.76
N LEU A 334 -6.24 34.64 5.60
CA LEU A 334 -7.25 35.26 6.47
C LEU A 334 -6.61 36.14 7.54
N VAL A 335 -5.44 35.74 8.04
CA VAL A 335 -4.66 36.57 8.99
C VAL A 335 -4.14 37.82 8.30
N VAL A 336 -3.66 37.71 7.04
CA VAL A 336 -3.23 38.88 6.27
C VAL A 336 -4.41 39.81 6.00
N GLU A 337 -5.53 39.30 5.52
CA GLU A 337 -6.76 40.07 5.28
C GLU A 337 -7.27 40.78 6.56
N LEU A 338 -7.24 40.07 7.66
CA LEU A 338 -7.59 40.68 8.96
C LEU A 338 -6.65 41.81 9.32
N ARG A 339 -5.33 41.65 9.15
CA ARG A 339 -4.36 42.72 9.45
C ARG A 339 -4.53 43.92 8.53
N GLU A 340 -4.75 43.70 7.25
CA GLU A 340 -5.03 44.77 6.29
C GLU A 340 -6.31 45.52 6.63
N HIS A 341 -7.36 44.81 7.01
CA HIS A 341 -8.60 45.41 7.47
C HIS A 341 -8.41 46.28 8.74
N ILE A 342 -7.68 45.78 9.73
CA ILE A 342 -7.36 46.53 10.94
C ILE A 342 -6.57 47.80 10.62
N GLN A 343 -5.56 47.69 9.73
CA GLN A 343 -4.75 48.84 9.29
C GLN A 343 -5.59 49.88 8.55
N ALA A 344 -6.49 49.43 7.66
CA ALA A 344 -7.40 50.32 6.94
C ALA A 344 -8.34 51.07 7.88
N LEU A 345 -8.93 50.40 8.89
CA LEU A 345 -9.75 51.02 9.91
C LEU A 345 -8.95 52.07 10.69
N ALA A 346 -7.72 51.75 11.09
CA ALA A 346 -6.87 52.70 11.82
C ALA A 346 -6.52 53.91 10.96
N ALA A 347 -6.18 53.73 9.70
CA ALA A 347 -5.87 54.83 8.75
C ALA A 347 -7.07 55.75 8.52
N GLU A 348 -8.26 55.13 8.36
CA GLU A 348 -9.52 55.89 8.18
C GLU A 348 -9.84 56.78 9.40
N GLU A 349 -9.70 56.23 10.62
CA GLU A 349 -9.90 57.01 11.86
C GLU A 349 -8.84 58.09 12.01
N LEU A 350 -7.58 57.86 11.66
CA LEU A 350 -6.50 58.83 11.68
C LEU A 350 -6.75 59.99 10.69
N ALA A 351 -7.26 59.66 9.49
CA ALA A 351 -7.57 60.70 8.49
C ALA A 351 -8.67 61.67 8.94
N GLY A 352 -9.50 61.26 9.90
CA GLY A 352 -10.52 62.12 10.47
C GLY A 352 -10.01 63.11 11.53
N LEU A 353 -8.71 63.07 11.90
CA LEU A 353 -8.12 63.99 12.82
C LEU A 353 -7.79 65.35 12.13
N PRO A 354 -7.87 66.49 12.85
CA PRO A 354 -7.46 67.77 12.36
C PRO A 354 -5.96 67.75 11.93
N ALA A 355 -5.64 68.40 10.80
CA ALA A 355 -4.25 68.56 10.38
C ALA A 355 -3.56 69.61 11.28
N GLY A 356 -2.63 69.19 12.14
CA GLY A 356 -1.86 70.06 13.01
C GLY A 356 -0.95 69.25 13.96
N GLU A 357 0.06 69.94 14.52
CA GLU A 357 1.02 69.28 15.44
C GLU A 357 0.42 69.00 16.83
N ASP A 358 -0.61 69.77 17.25
CA ASP A 358 -1.29 69.62 18.54
C ASP A 358 -2.72 69.08 18.37
N VAL A 359 -2.90 67.78 18.55
CA VAL A 359 -4.22 67.14 18.56
C VAL A 359 -4.71 67.07 20.01
N PRO A 360 -5.89 67.66 20.33
CA PRO A 360 -6.44 67.61 21.69
C PRO A 360 -6.63 66.13 22.16
N ARG A 361 -6.24 65.84 23.40
CA ARG A 361 -6.38 64.50 24.01
C ARG A 361 -7.79 63.93 23.87
N ALA A 362 -8.81 64.76 24.02
CA ALA A 362 -10.22 64.36 23.89
C ALA A 362 -10.57 63.86 22.47
N GLU A 363 -9.87 64.32 21.44
CA GLU A 363 -10.07 63.84 20.07
C GLU A 363 -9.39 62.48 19.85
N VAL A 364 -8.20 62.29 20.41
CA VAL A 364 -7.51 60.99 20.40
C VAL A 364 -8.33 59.95 21.17
N GLU A 365 -8.88 60.31 22.32
CA GLU A 365 -9.76 59.43 23.11
C GLU A 365 -11.01 59.03 22.31
N ARG A 366 -11.64 59.98 21.59
CA ARG A 366 -12.78 59.68 20.71
C ARG A 366 -12.42 58.77 19.56
N LEU A 367 -11.28 58.97 18.92
CA LEU A 367 -10.74 58.10 17.85
C LEU A 367 -10.56 56.70 18.36
N LEU A 368 -9.85 56.50 19.48
CA LEU A 368 -9.64 55.18 20.07
C LEU A 368 -10.95 54.48 20.41
N HIS A 369 -11.92 55.20 20.96
CA HIS A 369 -13.25 54.64 21.25
C HIS A 369 -13.97 54.17 19.97
N ARG A 370 -13.92 54.98 18.89
CA ARG A 370 -14.50 54.55 17.59
C ARG A 370 -13.80 53.33 17.00
N LEU A 371 -12.45 53.33 17.00
CA LEU A 371 -11.65 52.23 16.48
C LEU A 371 -11.94 50.93 17.26
N VAL A 372 -11.92 50.97 18.58
CA VAL A 372 -12.26 49.82 19.43
C VAL A 372 -13.68 49.32 19.17
N GLY A 373 -14.65 50.25 19.06
CA GLY A 373 -16.04 49.90 18.75
C GLY A 373 -16.18 49.20 17.39
N ARG A 374 -15.48 49.65 16.36
CA ARG A 374 -15.47 49.04 15.02
C ARG A 374 -14.81 47.67 15.03
N LEU A 375 -13.67 47.53 15.70
CA LEU A 375 -12.97 46.23 15.84
C LEU A 375 -13.78 45.23 16.66
N ALA A 376 -14.46 45.64 17.71
CA ALA A 376 -15.26 44.76 18.57
C ALA A 376 -16.61 44.38 17.95
N HIS A 377 -17.11 45.14 16.97
CA HIS A 377 -18.46 44.92 16.42
C HIS A 377 -18.65 43.57 15.79
N GLY A 378 -17.76 43.16 14.87
CA GLY A 378 -17.83 41.87 14.19
C GLY A 378 -17.79 40.66 15.15
N PRO A 379 -16.79 40.59 16.04
CA PRO A 379 -16.68 39.51 17.02
C PRO A 379 -17.91 39.47 17.98
N SER A 380 -18.40 40.65 18.45
CA SER A 380 -19.59 40.71 19.33
C SER A 380 -20.85 40.20 18.59
N ALA A 381 -21.03 40.62 17.35
CA ALA A 381 -22.18 40.17 16.56
C ALA A 381 -22.14 38.65 16.32
N LEU A 382 -20.95 38.07 16.05
CA LEU A 382 -20.75 36.63 15.89
C LEU A 382 -21.03 35.90 17.22
N ALA A 383 -20.55 36.42 18.35
CA ALA A 383 -20.80 35.84 19.67
C ALA A 383 -22.31 35.82 20.00
N HIS A 384 -23.02 36.92 19.74
CA HIS A 384 -24.47 36.94 19.91
C HIS A 384 -25.22 35.99 18.96
N LYS A 385 -24.73 35.79 17.74
CA LYS A 385 -25.33 34.84 16.81
C LYS A 385 -25.15 33.40 17.32
N ARG A 386 -23.94 33.01 17.68
CA ARG A 386 -23.63 31.68 18.23
C ARG A 386 -24.40 31.39 19.52
N ALA A 387 -24.48 32.38 20.43
CA ALA A 387 -25.26 32.23 21.66
C ALA A 387 -26.75 31.96 21.38
N ARG A 388 -27.33 32.60 20.36
CA ARG A 388 -28.70 32.30 19.91
C ARG A 388 -28.87 30.93 19.32
N GLU A 389 -27.86 30.40 18.70
CA GLU A 389 -27.79 29.04 18.15
C GLU A 389 -27.50 27.96 19.21
N GLY A 390 -27.27 28.38 20.49
CA GLY A 390 -27.01 27.49 21.63
C GLY A 390 -25.54 27.07 21.76
N ASP A 391 -24.65 27.59 20.93
CA ASP A 391 -23.21 27.33 20.98
C ASP A 391 -22.51 28.24 22.00
N VAL A 392 -22.72 27.95 23.29
CA VAL A 392 -22.13 28.74 24.40
C VAL A 392 -20.61 28.51 24.49
N GLU A 393 -20.15 27.31 24.16
CA GLU A 393 -18.72 26.95 24.17
C GLU A 393 -17.94 27.72 23.10
N GLY A 394 -18.45 27.80 21.88
CA GLY A 394 -17.86 28.61 20.82
C GLY A 394 -17.91 30.14 21.10
N VAL A 395 -18.85 30.62 21.93
CA VAL A 395 -18.84 32.02 22.44
C VAL A 395 -17.69 32.22 23.42
N ALA A 396 -17.48 31.26 24.33
CA ALA A 396 -16.41 31.33 25.32
C ALA A 396 -15.04 31.33 24.65
N GLU A 397 -14.83 30.44 23.65
CA GLU A 397 -13.60 30.40 22.83
C GLU A 397 -13.34 31.72 22.10
N ALA A 398 -14.36 32.32 21.47
CA ALA A 398 -14.23 33.58 20.76
C ALA A 398 -13.84 34.72 21.70
N VAL A 399 -14.42 34.77 22.91
CA VAL A 399 -14.10 35.78 23.93
C VAL A 399 -12.68 35.55 24.49
N ALA A 400 -12.29 34.30 24.76
CA ALA A 400 -10.96 33.95 25.23
C ALA A 400 -9.90 34.38 24.23
N PHE A 401 -10.10 34.08 22.95
CA PHE A 401 -9.23 34.53 21.86
C PHE A 401 -9.05 36.05 21.82
N LEU A 402 -10.14 36.82 21.91
CA LEU A 402 -10.10 38.30 21.90
C LEU A 402 -9.46 38.91 23.15
N THR A 403 -9.55 38.25 24.29
CA THR A 403 -9.02 38.73 25.56
C THR A 403 -7.63 38.18 25.89
N GLY A 404 -7.10 37.27 25.08
CA GLY A 404 -5.83 36.59 25.35
C GLY A 404 -5.87 35.72 26.62
N LYS A 405 -7.06 35.32 27.07
CA LYS A 405 -7.22 34.41 28.21
C LYS A 405 -7.38 33.00 27.70
N ASP A 406 -6.48 32.11 28.12
CA ASP A 406 -6.63 30.68 27.86
C ASP A 406 -7.90 30.15 28.53
N THR A 407 -8.69 29.38 27.79
CA THR A 407 -9.92 28.73 28.29
C THR A 407 -9.63 27.63 29.31
N GLU A 408 -8.38 27.27 29.51
CA GLU A 408 -7.94 26.14 30.37
C GLU A 408 -7.68 26.55 31.85
N ASN A 409 -7.84 27.83 32.21
CA ASN A 409 -7.65 28.23 33.61
C ASN A 409 -8.73 29.23 34.03
N PRO A 410 -9.81 28.81 34.78
CA PRO A 410 -10.85 29.68 35.29
C PRO A 410 -10.38 30.61 36.42
#